data_939d66a0897f5187cabf09e0ed30641a
#
_entry.id   939d66a0897f5187cabf09e0ed30641a
#
_cell.length_a   1.000
_cell.length_b   1.000
_cell.length_c   1.000
_cell.angle_alpha   90.00
_cell.angle_beta   90.00
_cell.angle_gamma   90.00
#
_symmetry.space_group_name_H-M   'P 1'
#
loop_
_entity.id
_entity.type
_entity.pdbx_description
1 polymer ?
#
loop_
_entity_poly.entity_id
_entity_poly.type
_entity_poly.pdbx_seq_one_letter_code
_entity_poly.pdbx_strand_id
1 'polypeptide(L)'
;MPNIELLEKSMPVAPIRIAALGCRELAEEVDRKLVKFRKELVERKQLSVIPQGYSEESFIVECECPRFGTGEGKGYIKESVRGTDLYIMVDVTNYSESYTVCGHENHMSPDNHFQDLKRIISAATGKAHRINVIMPFLYEGRQHRRTKRESLDCALALKELSDMGVSNIITFDAHDPRVQNSIPLNGFDNFFPTYQFLKALIKSVPDLRVDNDHLMIISPDEGAMSRAVYFSNILGVDMGMFYKRRDYSTIVNGKNPIVAHEFLGDDLAGKNAIIIDDMISSGESMLDVAKQIKERGANRVFVCTTFGLFTDGFEKFDDYYEKGYIDRVITTNLTYLPSELYEKPYFVMADMSKFLALIIDSLNHDITIGSVMNPTDKIHKLLEKHQKDQH
;
A
#
# COMPACT_ATOMS: atom_id res chain seq x y z
N MET A 1 0.00 -13.52 -17.23
CA MET A 1 0.84 -13.04 -16.13
C MET A 1 1.99 -12.22 -16.69
N PRO A 2 2.38 -11.09 -16.10
CA PRO A 2 3.66 -10.48 -16.41
C PRO A 2 4.77 -11.47 -16.04
N ASN A 3 5.87 -11.46 -16.78
CA ASN A 3 7.02 -12.36 -16.56
C ASN A 3 6.76 -13.88 -16.68
N ILE A 4 5.64 -14.31 -17.25
CA ILE A 4 5.34 -15.75 -17.30
C ILE A 4 6.45 -16.57 -17.99
N GLU A 5 7.05 -16.03 -19.05
CA GLU A 5 8.16 -16.67 -19.75
C GLU A 5 9.43 -16.82 -18.86
N LEU A 6 9.67 -15.83 -17.97
CA LEU A 6 10.77 -15.91 -17.01
C LEU A 6 10.46 -16.93 -15.92
N LEU A 7 9.23 -16.94 -15.41
CA LEU A 7 8.77 -17.93 -14.42
C LEU A 7 8.81 -19.35 -14.99
N GLU A 8 8.48 -19.53 -16.27
CA GLU A 8 8.59 -20.83 -16.95
C GLU A 8 10.02 -21.34 -17.04
N LYS A 9 11.01 -20.45 -17.15
CA LYS A 9 12.43 -20.79 -17.29
C LYS A 9 13.20 -20.87 -15.98
N SER A 10 12.65 -20.34 -14.89
CA SER A 10 13.29 -20.30 -13.57
C SER A 10 12.78 -21.41 -12.65
N MET A 11 13.49 -21.61 -11.55
CA MET A 11 13.10 -22.51 -10.46
C MET A 11 12.98 -21.71 -9.16
N PRO A 12 12.07 -22.09 -8.24
CA PRO A 12 11.98 -21.42 -6.96
C PRO A 12 13.24 -21.69 -6.13
N VAL A 13 13.68 -20.69 -5.37
CA VAL A 13 14.85 -20.80 -4.48
C VAL A 13 14.59 -21.72 -3.30
N ALA A 14 13.34 -21.76 -2.81
CA ALA A 14 12.87 -22.63 -1.74
C ALA A 14 11.34 -22.66 -1.73
N PRO A 15 10.69 -23.63 -1.03
CA PRO A 15 9.25 -23.60 -0.83
C PRO A 15 8.79 -22.33 -0.12
N ILE A 16 7.73 -21.70 -0.64
CA ILE A 16 7.12 -20.51 -0.02
C ILE A 16 6.44 -20.90 1.29
N ARG A 17 6.53 -20.01 2.30
CA ARG A 17 5.63 -19.94 3.45
C ARG A 17 5.26 -18.49 3.74
N ILE A 18 4.01 -18.28 4.17
CA ILE A 18 3.45 -16.95 4.48
C ILE A 18 2.97 -16.95 5.93
N ALA A 19 3.53 -16.07 6.76
CA ALA A 19 3.04 -15.76 8.09
C ALA A 19 2.31 -14.42 8.05
N ALA A 20 1.11 -14.32 8.62
CA ALA A 20 0.29 -13.10 8.58
C ALA A 20 0.08 -12.55 9.99
N LEU A 21 0.35 -11.25 10.17
CA LEU A 21 0.18 -10.48 11.40
C LEU A 21 -0.71 -9.26 11.10
N GLY A 22 -1.89 -9.21 11.69
CA GLY A 22 -2.83 -8.08 11.50
C GLY A 22 -3.46 -8.00 10.09
N CYS A 23 -3.18 -8.95 9.17
CA CYS A 23 -3.64 -8.90 7.78
C CYS A 23 -4.08 -10.27 7.24
N ARG A 24 -4.73 -11.08 8.07
CA ARG A 24 -5.08 -12.48 7.73
C ARG A 24 -5.89 -12.59 6.44
N GLU A 25 -6.93 -11.78 6.27
CA GLU A 25 -7.80 -11.82 5.09
C GLU A 25 -7.03 -11.54 3.80
N LEU A 26 -6.18 -10.50 3.80
CA LEU A 26 -5.33 -10.18 2.65
C LEU A 26 -4.36 -11.33 2.34
N ALA A 27 -3.75 -11.92 3.37
CA ALA A 27 -2.82 -13.03 3.20
C ALA A 27 -3.50 -14.26 2.58
N GLU A 28 -4.73 -14.58 2.98
CA GLU A 28 -5.53 -15.66 2.40
C GLU A 28 -5.90 -15.39 0.93
N GLU A 29 -6.21 -14.13 0.57
CA GLU A 29 -6.44 -13.76 -0.83
C GLU A 29 -5.15 -13.92 -1.66
N VAL A 30 -4.00 -13.49 -1.13
CA VAL A 30 -2.69 -13.65 -1.77
C VAL A 30 -2.38 -15.14 -1.95
N ASP A 31 -2.59 -15.95 -0.93
CA ASP A 31 -2.38 -17.38 -0.94
C ASP A 31 -3.18 -18.07 -2.06
N ARG A 32 -4.50 -17.80 -2.14
CA ARG A 32 -5.35 -18.31 -3.22
C ARG A 32 -4.82 -17.98 -4.62
N LYS A 33 -4.27 -16.76 -4.80
CA LYS A 33 -3.67 -16.35 -6.08
C LYS A 33 -2.38 -17.11 -6.38
N LEU A 34 -1.52 -17.26 -5.37
CA LEU A 34 -0.26 -18.01 -5.49
C LEU A 34 -0.50 -19.47 -5.82
N VAL A 35 -1.40 -20.13 -5.10
CA VAL A 35 -1.79 -21.53 -5.40
C VAL A 35 -2.25 -21.67 -6.85
N LYS A 36 -3.09 -20.74 -7.32
CA LYS A 36 -3.54 -20.72 -8.72
C LYS A 36 -2.36 -20.54 -9.68
N PHE A 37 -1.44 -19.61 -9.42
CA PHE A 37 -0.28 -19.37 -10.27
C PHE A 37 0.61 -20.60 -10.36
N ARG A 38 0.84 -21.30 -9.24
CA ARG A 38 1.65 -22.52 -9.21
C ARG A 38 1.01 -23.65 -10.01
N LYS A 39 -0.28 -23.87 -9.89
CA LYS A 39 -1.02 -24.84 -10.69
C LYS A 39 -0.92 -24.53 -12.18
N GLU A 40 -1.15 -23.29 -12.60
CA GLU A 40 -0.99 -22.86 -13.99
C GLU A 40 0.43 -23.06 -14.52
N LEU A 41 1.47 -22.81 -13.70
CA LEU A 41 2.87 -23.05 -14.09
C LEU A 41 3.18 -24.55 -14.28
N VAL A 42 2.69 -25.41 -13.39
CA VAL A 42 2.86 -26.87 -13.50
C VAL A 42 2.24 -27.38 -14.80
N GLU A 43 1.01 -26.96 -15.10
CA GLU A 43 0.32 -27.35 -16.34
C GLU A 43 1.08 -26.89 -17.59
N ARG A 44 1.56 -25.65 -17.62
CA ARG A 44 2.30 -25.09 -18.78
C ARG A 44 3.66 -25.72 -19.00
N LYS A 45 4.42 -25.96 -17.93
CA LYS A 45 5.78 -26.51 -18.01
C LYS A 45 5.79 -27.99 -18.37
N GLN A 46 4.68 -28.72 -18.26
CA GLN A 46 4.59 -30.16 -18.42
C GLN A 46 5.73 -30.87 -17.68
N LEU A 47 6.00 -30.46 -16.45
CA LEU A 47 7.15 -30.91 -15.69
C LEU A 47 7.05 -32.40 -15.37
N SER A 48 8.09 -33.16 -15.70
CA SER A 48 8.23 -34.56 -15.27
C SER A 48 8.47 -34.68 -13.77
N VAL A 49 9.03 -33.64 -13.14
CA VAL A 49 9.24 -33.53 -11.70
C VAL A 49 8.70 -32.19 -11.25
N ILE A 50 7.73 -32.22 -10.35
CA ILE A 50 7.14 -31.00 -9.76
C ILE A 50 8.08 -30.49 -8.68
N PRO A 51 8.51 -29.20 -8.73
CA PRO A 51 9.35 -28.61 -7.69
C PRO A 51 8.65 -28.65 -6.33
N GLN A 52 9.45 -28.79 -5.27
CA GLN A 52 8.92 -28.76 -3.91
C GLN A 52 8.15 -27.47 -3.65
N GLY A 53 6.96 -27.58 -3.07
CA GLY A 53 6.08 -26.44 -2.77
C GLY A 53 5.14 -26.03 -3.90
N TYR A 54 5.24 -26.62 -5.13
CA TYR A 54 4.31 -26.29 -6.24
C TYR A 54 2.94 -26.95 -6.11
N SER A 55 2.86 -28.04 -5.37
CA SER A 55 1.62 -28.82 -5.17
C SER A 55 0.90 -28.49 -3.87
N GLU A 56 1.36 -27.44 -3.15
CA GLU A 56 0.73 -27.03 -1.90
C GLU A 56 -0.69 -26.48 -2.16
N GLU A 57 -1.59 -26.81 -1.27
CA GLU A 57 -2.96 -26.29 -1.27
C GLU A 57 -3.05 -24.93 -0.58
N SER A 58 -2.08 -24.63 0.29
CA SER A 58 -1.89 -23.33 0.96
C SER A 58 -0.43 -23.15 1.34
N PHE A 59 0.04 -21.91 1.27
CA PHE A 59 1.37 -21.48 1.70
C PHE A 59 1.36 -20.84 3.10
N ILE A 60 0.16 -20.61 3.67
CA ILE A 60 0.02 -19.98 4.98
C ILE A 60 0.53 -20.93 6.06
N VAL A 61 1.34 -20.39 6.98
CA VAL A 61 1.70 -21.02 8.23
C VAL A 61 1.03 -20.31 9.39
N GLU A 62 0.49 -21.08 10.33
CA GLU A 62 -0.12 -20.53 11.52
C GLU A 62 0.95 -19.94 12.45
N CYS A 63 0.79 -18.66 12.77
CA CYS A 63 1.63 -17.97 13.74
C CYS A 63 0.78 -17.12 14.69
N GLU A 64 1.26 -16.92 15.88
CA GLU A 64 0.57 -16.13 16.90
C GLU A 64 1.57 -15.47 17.86
N CYS A 65 1.14 -14.37 18.45
CA CYS A 65 1.90 -13.66 19.46
C CYS A 65 1.08 -13.51 20.76
N PRO A 66 0.83 -14.60 21.49
CA PRO A 66 0.05 -14.55 22.72
C PRO A 66 0.70 -13.65 23.76
N ARG A 67 -0.15 -13.00 24.57
CA ARG A 67 0.26 -12.13 25.66
C ARG A 67 0.14 -12.83 27.02
N PHE A 68 1.14 -12.61 27.86
CA PHE A 68 0.99 -12.88 29.29
C PHE A 68 0.11 -11.80 29.93
N GLY A 69 -0.41 -12.07 31.14
CA GLY A 69 -1.28 -11.12 31.84
C GLY A 69 -0.65 -9.73 32.08
N THR A 70 0.68 -9.64 32.07
CA THR A 70 1.46 -8.40 32.15
C THR A 70 1.55 -7.63 30.83
N GLY A 71 1.07 -8.20 29.70
CA GLY A 71 1.18 -7.63 28.37
C GLY A 71 2.43 -8.06 27.59
N GLU A 72 3.39 -8.74 28.22
CA GLU A 72 4.52 -9.32 27.50
C GLU A 72 4.06 -10.38 26.52
N GLY A 73 4.69 -10.43 25.35
CA GLY A 73 4.32 -11.39 24.31
C GLY A 73 5.45 -12.34 23.94
N LYS A 74 5.10 -13.46 23.33
CA LYS A 74 6.05 -14.35 22.66
C LYS A 74 5.59 -14.64 21.24
N GLY A 75 6.55 -14.77 20.30
CA GLY A 75 6.24 -15.24 18.93
C GLY A 75 6.24 -16.76 18.88
N TYR A 76 5.24 -17.32 18.21
CA TYR A 76 5.11 -18.75 18.01
C TYR A 76 4.65 -19.08 16.60
N ILE A 77 5.40 -19.95 15.90
CA ILE A 77 5.05 -20.49 14.59
C ILE A 77 4.71 -21.97 14.81
N LYS A 78 3.49 -22.38 14.44
CA LYS A 78 2.96 -23.72 14.75
C LYS A 78 3.57 -24.82 13.87
N GLU A 79 4.08 -24.44 12.70
CA GLU A 79 4.63 -25.37 11.71
C GLU A 79 6.11 -25.10 11.45
N SER A 80 6.80 -26.08 10.86
CA SER A 80 8.21 -25.90 10.49
C SER A 80 8.38 -24.98 9.31
N VAL A 81 9.21 -23.97 9.47
CA VAL A 81 9.66 -23.07 8.39
C VAL A 81 11.10 -23.39 7.94
N ARG A 82 11.64 -24.55 8.32
CA ARG A 82 13.01 -24.92 7.99
C ARG A 82 13.19 -25.08 6.48
N GLY A 83 14.19 -24.35 5.94
CA GLY A 83 14.55 -24.39 4.52
C GLY A 83 13.54 -23.71 3.59
N THR A 84 12.60 -22.92 4.13
CA THR A 84 11.58 -22.22 3.33
C THR A 84 11.98 -20.78 3.01
N ASP A 85 11.43 -20.24 1.94
CA ASP A 85 11.39 -18.82 1.62
C ASP A 85 10.19 -18.22 2.34
N LEU A 86 10.44 -17.62 3.51
CA LEU A 86 9.39 -17.14 4.42
C LEU A 86 9.06 -15.68 4.11
N TYR A 87 7.79 -15.41 3.88
CA TYR A 87 7.22 -14.07 3.74
C TYR A 87 6.37 -13.77 4.97
N ILE A 88 6.77 -12.75 5.75
CA ILE A 88 6.01 -12.29 6.90
C ILE A 88 5.26 -11.03 6.44
N MET A 89 3.94 -11.16 6.31
CA MET A 89 3.05 -10.05 5.99
C MET A 89 2.57 -9.42 7.30
N VAL A 90 2.66 -8.10 7.41
CA VAL A 90 2.22 -7.38 8.60
C VAL A 90 1.48 -6.09 8.23
N ASP A 91 0.30 -5.92 8.81
CA ASP A 91 -0.38 -4.62 8.86
C ASP A 91 -0.16 -3.98 10.23
N VAL A 92 0.73 -2.99 10.28
CA VAL A 92 1.04 -2.28 11.52
C VAL A 92 -0.05 -1.29 11.93
N THR A 93 -1.05 -1.06 11.07
CA THR A 93 -2.11 -0.09 11.33
C THR A 93 -3.42 -0.72 11.79
N ASN A 94 -3.49 -2.06 11.86
CA ASN A 94 -4.73 -2.75 12.22
C ASN A 94 -5.08 -2.58 13.69
N TYR A 95 -5.84 -1.55 14.00
CA TYR A 95 -6.34 -1.25 15.34
C TYR A 95 -7.54 -2.11 15.76
N SER A 96 -8.08 -2.96 14.88
CA SER A 96 -9.21 -3.85 15.23
C SER A 96 -8.78 -5.02 16.11
N GLU A 97 -7.51 -5.40 16.08
CA GLU A 97 -6.97 -6.41 16.96
C GLU A 97 -6.76 -5.86 18.36
N SER A 98 -7.06 -6.69 19.37
CA SER A 98 -6.91 -6.33 20.78
C SER A 98 -6.23 -7.42 21.59
N TYR A 99 -5.73 -7.07 22.78
CA TYR A 99 -5.17 -7.97 23.77
C TYR A 99 -5.45 -7.46 25.18
N THR A 100 -5.36 -8.35 26.16
CA THR A 100 -5.64 -8.01 27.56
C THR A 100 -4.35 -7.83 28.36
N VAL A 101 -4.26 -6.73 29.13
CA VAL A 101 -3.20 -6.44 30.09
C VAL A 101 -3.83 -6.12 31.44
N CYS A 102 -3.46 -6.88 32.49
CA CYS A 102 -3.98 -6.68 33.84
C CYS A 102 -5.51 -6.60 33.91
N GLY A 103 -6.21 -7.36 33.05
CA GLY A 103 -7.67 -7.37 32.95
C GLY A 103 -8.29 -6.28 32.10
N HIS A 104 -7.49 -5.38 31.51
CA HIS A 104 -7.97 -4.32 30.61
C HIS A 104 -7.73 -4.69 29.15
N GLU A 105 -8.74 -4.48 28.30
CA GLU A 105 -8.60 -4.61 26.87
C GLU A 105 -7.84 -3.41 26.29
N ASN A 106 -6.90 -3.71 25.38
CA ASN A 106 -6.08 -2.72 24.68
C ASN A 106 -6.07 -3.04 23.20
N HIS A 107 -6.39 -2.07 22.35
CA HIS A 107 -6.20 -2.19 20.92
C HIS A 107 -4.71 -2.17 20.57
N MET A 108 -4.34 -2.95 19.56
CA MET A 108 -2.96 -2.98 19.10
C MET A 108 -2.56 -1.69 18.43
N SER A 109 -1.46 -1.10 18.91
CA SER A 109 -0.82 0.05 18.27
C SER A 109 0.16 -0.42 17.18
N PRO A 110 0.66 0.49 16.30
CA PRO A 110 1.74 0.19 15.38
C PRO A 110 2.97 -0.42 16.06
N ASP A 111 3.33 0.05 17.26
CA ASP A 111 4.43 -0.49 18.05
C ASP A 111 4.21 -1.95 18.47
N ASN A 112 2.97 -2.29 18.82
CA ASN A 112 2.61 -3.67 19.19
C ASN A 112 2.77 -4.61 17.99
N HIS A 113 2.26 -4.21 16.81
CA HIS A 113 2.39 -4.99 15.58
C HIS A 113 3.86 -5.12 15.16
N PHE A 114 4.62 -4.04 15.21
CA PHE A 114 6.04 -4.06 14.88
C PHE A 114 6.85 -4.94 15.86
N GLN A 115 6.51 -4.91 17.15
CA GLN A 115 7.14 -5.80 18.13
C GLN A 115 6.76 -7.27 17.88
N ASP A 116 5.52 -7.56 17.45
CA ASP A 116 5.11 -8.92 17.09
C ASP A 116 5.80 -9.41 15.81
N LEU A 117 5.99 -8.55 14.83
CA LEU A 117 6.82 -8.84 13.66
C LEU A 117 8.22 -9.32 14.10
N LYS A 118 8.89 -8.58 14.99
CA LYS A 118 10.22 -8.96 15.50
C LYS A 118 10.21 -10.31 16.24
N ARG A 119 9.15 -10.62 16.97
CA ARG A 119 8.98 -11.92 17.67
C ARG A 119 8.89 -13.07 16.67
N ILE A 120 8.13 -12.91 15.58
CA ILE A 120 8.00 -13.95 14.55
C ILE A 120 9.29 -14.09 13.74
N ILE A 121 9.98 -13.00 13.38
CA ILE A 121 11.32 -13.05 12.78
C ILE A 121 12.27 -13.84 13.67
N SER A 122 12.32 -13.54 14.97
CA SER A 122 13.18 -14.25 15.95
C SER A 122 12.83 -15.74 16.04
N ALA A 123 11.56 -16.11 15.99
CA ALA A 123 11.12 -17.51 15.99
C ALA A 123 11.54 -18.27 14.72
N ALA A 124 11.68 -17.60 13.59
CA ALA A 124 12.06 -18.16 12.29
C ALA A 124 13.59 -18.16 12.04
N THR A 125 14.32 -17.25 12.67
CA THR A 125 15.76 -17.04 12.44
C THR A 125 16.57 -18.32 12.63
N GLY A 126 17.50 -18.59 11.71
CA GLY A 126 18.32 -19.80 11.69
C GLY A 126 17.59 -21.08 11.26
N LYS A 127 16.33 -20.97 10.82
CA LYS A 127 15.52 -22.09 10.31
C LYS A 127 15.06 -21.85 8.86
N ALA A 128 14.44 -20.70 8.59
CA ALA A 128 14.10 -20.32 7.24
C ALA A 128 15.35 -20.16 6.35
N HIS A 129 15.22 -20.47 5.06
CA HIS A 129 16.27 -20.22 4.08
C HIS A 129 16.45 -18.72 3.88
N ARG A 130 15.34 -18.00 3.75
CA ARG A 130 15.29 -16.54 3.58
C ARG A 130 14.07 -16.00 4.34
N ILE A 131 14.20 -14.80 4.89
CA ILE A 131 13.09 -14.09 5.55
C ILE A 131 12.86 -12.79 4.80
N ASN A 132 11.66 -12.63 4.27
CA ASN A 132 11.18 -11.42 3.60
C ASN A 132 10.05 -10.82 4.43
N VAL A 133 10.05 -9.51 4.60
CA VAL A 133 8.99 -8.78 5.30
C VAL A 133 8.17 -8.00 4.30
N ILE A 134 6.87 -8.23 4.26
CA ILE A 134 5.90 -7.42 3.52
C ILE A 134 5.15 -6.56 4.53
N MET A 135 5.53 -5.31 4.59
CA MET A 135 4.96 -4.29 5.49
C MET A 135 4.44 -3.14 4.62
N PRO A 136 3.21 -3.26 4.08
CA PRO A 136 2.68 -2.31 3.10
C PRO A 136 2.73 -0.88 3.60
N PHE A 137 2.14 -0.59 4.76
CA PHE A 137 2.32 0.67 5.45
C PHE A 137 3.62 0.61 6.25
N LEU A 138 4.61 1.39 5.83
CA LEU A 138 5.92 1.37 6.45
C LEU A 138 5.85 1.94 7.88
N TYR A 139 6.18 1.11 8.88
CA TYR A 139 6.22 1.51 10.27
C TYR A 139 7.12 2.73 10.46
N GLU A 140 6.59 3.76 11.13
CA GLU A 140 7.22 5.07 11.34
C GLU A 140 7.66 5.79 10.05
N GLY A 141 7.06 5.45 8.90
CA GLY A 141 7.41 6.04 7.60
C GLY A 141 7.31 7.56 7.54
N ARG A 142 6.45 8.19 8.37
CA ARG A 142 6.34 9.64 8.49
C ARG A 142 7.47 10.26 9.32
N GLN A 143 8.16 9.48 10.16
CA GLN A 143 9.34 9.90 10.93
C GLN A 143 10.64 9.55 10.17
N HIS A 144 10.74 10.01 8.91
CA HIS A 144 11.80 9.71 7.97
C HIS A 144 13.00 10.68 8.03
N ARG A 145 12.86 11.81 8.73
CA ARG A 145 13.90 12.86 8.84
C ARG A 145 13.84 13.54 10.20
N ARG A 146 14.97 14.09 10.62
CA ARG A 146 15.09 14.96 11.79
C ARG A 146 15.29 16.41 11.37
N THR A 147 14.58 17.32 11.99
CA THR A 147 14.78 18.77 11.83
C THR A 147 15.22 19.43 13.13
N LYS A 148 14.98 18.77 14.26
CA LYS A 148 15.30 19.25 15.62
C LYS A 148 15.82 18.08 16.47
N ARG A 149 15.59 18.12 17.79
CA ARG A 149 15.89 17.04 18.74
C ARG A 149 14.77 15.98 18.71
N GLU A 150 14.68 15.27 17.61
CA GLU A 150 13.67 14.27 17.33
C GLU A 150 14.34 12.90 17.18
N SER A 151 13.59 11.84 17.44
CA SER A 151 14.01 10.48 17.07
C SER A 151 14.01 10.31 15.54
N LEU A 152 14.61 9.23 15.04
CA LEU A 152 14.58 8.86 13.63
C LEU A 152 14.09 7.41 13.53
N ASP A 153 12.82 7.23 13.87
CA ASP A 153 12.28 5.91 14.18
C ASP A 153 12.17 5.00 12.95
N CYS A 154 11.85 5.56 11.78
CA CYS A 154 11.83 4.78 10.54
C CYS A 154 13.20 4.14 10.24
N ALA A 155 14.28 4.91 10.34
CA ALA A 155 15.62 4.41 10.08
C ALA A 155 16.08 3.38 11.13
N LEU A 156 15.70 3.59 12.40
CA LEU A 156 15.98 2.62 13.48
C LEU A 156 15.22 1.32 13.25
N ALA A 157 13.93 1.39 12.90
CA ALA A 157 13.12 0.21 12.62
C ALA A 157 13.67 -0.61 11.45
N LEU A 158 14.02 0.04 10.34
CA LEU A 158 14.61 -0.63 9.18
C LEU A 158 15.94 -1.28 9.55
N LYS A 159 16.78 -0.58 10.33
CA LYS A 159 18.04 -1.13 10.81
C LYS A 159 17.83 -2.35 11.71
N GLU A 160 16.88 -2.32 12.64
CA GLU A 160 16.55 -3.46 13.48
C GLU A 160 16.18 -4.70 12.66
N LEU A 161 15.32 -4.54 11.64
CA LEU A 161 14.95 -5.65 10.74
C LEU A 161 16.15 -6.19 9.98
N SER A 162 17.02 -5.30 9.48
CA SER A 162 18.28 -5.66 8.83
C SER A 162 19.19 -6.47 9.75
N ASP A 163 19.40 -6.00 10.99
CA ASP A 163 20.26 -6.66 11.98
C ASP A 163 19.68 -8.02 12.42
N MET A 164 18.36 -8.21 12.32
CA MET A 164 17.69 -9.49 12.58
C MET A 164 17.79 -10.49 11.41
N GLY A 165 18.44 -10.11 10.30
CA GLY A 165 18.67 -10.98 9.14
C GLY A 165 17.51 -11.04 8.15
N VAL A 166 16.65 -10.02 8.11
CA VAL A 166 15.66 -9.86 7.04
C VAL A 166 16.38 -9.58 5.73
N SER A 167 16.09 -10.37 4.70
CA SER A 167 16.73 -10.26 3.39
C SER A 167 16.13 -9.16 2.54
N ASN A 168 14.80 -9.06 2.51
CA ASN A 168 14.08 -8.06 1.73
C ASN A 168 12.96 -7.44 2.57
N ILE A 169 12.78 -6.14 2.44
CA ILE A 169 11.65 -5.38 2.99
C ILE A 169 10.86 -4.86 1.80
N ILE A 170 9.60 -5.26 1.72
CA ILE A 170 8.65 -4.90 0.68
C ILE A 170 7.63 -3.95 1.28
N THR A 171 7.51 -2.76 0.71
CA THR A 171 6.55 -1.74 1.13
C THR A 171 5.84 -1.12 -0.07
N PHE A 172 4.81 -0.33 0.21
CA PHE A 172 4.05 0.36 -0.83
C PHE A 172 4.04 1.85 -0.53
N ASP A 173 4.24 2.64 -1.56
CA ASP A 173 4.09 4.10 -1.52
C ASP A 173 4.68 4.75 -0.27
N ALA A 174 5.93 4.39 0.05
CA ALA A 174 6.62 4.93 1.22
C ALA A 174 6.56 6.46 1.21
N HIS A 175 6.18 7.04 2.35
CA HIS A 175 6.00 8.49 2.50
C HIS A 175 7.22 9.30 2.01
N ASP A 176 8.41 8.78 2.27
CA ASP A 176 9.67 9.23 1.64
C ASP A 176 10.50 8.00 1.22
N PRO A 177 10.67 7.73 -0.07
CA PRO A 177 11.39 6.54 -0.54
C PRO A 177 12.90 6.56 -0.19
N ARG A 178 13.44 7.71 0.23
CA ARG A 178 14.86 7.82 0.65
C ARG A 178 15.16 7.11 1.96
N VAL A 179 14.15 6.64 2.70
CA VAL A 179 14.34 5.81 3.91
C VAL A 179 15.17 4.56 3.64
N GLN A 180 15.14 4.02 2.41
CA GLN A 180 15.98 2.91 1.98
C GLN A 180 17.49 3.16 2.19
N ASN A 181 17.93 4.42 2.20
CA ASN A 181 19.33 4.79 2.41
C ASN A 181 19.84 4.45 3.82
N SER A 182 18.95 4.13 4.78
CA SER A 182 19.33 3.70 6.12
C SER A 182 19.83 2.24 6.16
N ILE A 183 19.50 1.44 5.13
CA ILE A 183 19.87 0.02 5.03
C ILE A 183 20.47 -0.31 3.65
N PRO A 184 21.59 0.30 3.25
CA PRO A 184 22.09 0.25 1.88
C PRO A 184 22.56 -1.14 1.42
N LEU A 185 22.67 -2.10 2.32
CA LEU A 185 23.11 -3.47 2.02
C LEU A 185 21.96 -4.50 2.03
N ASN A 186 20.71 -4.07 2.27
CA ASN A 186 19.55 -4.92 2.27
C ASN A 186 18.65 -4.67 1.06
N GLY A 187 17.89 -5.67 0.66
CA GLY A 187 16.81 -5.49 -0.30
C GLY A 187 15.70 -4.60 0.29
N PHE A 188 15.32 -3.57 -0.46
CA PHE A 188 14.21 -2.70 -0.13
C PHE A 188 13.45 -2.37 -1.41
N ASP A 189 12.21 -2.84 -1.49
CA ASP A 189 11.36 -2.67 -2.66
C ASP A 189 10.12 -1.83 -2.28
N ASN A 190 9.95 -0.70 -2.97
CA ASN A 190 8.81 0.20 -2.80
C ASN A 190 7.95 0.20 -4.06
N PHE A 191 6.70 -0.27 -3.96
CA PHE A 191 5.77 -0.40 -5.07
C PHE A 191 4.69 0.66 -5.02
N PHE A 192 4.06 0.91 -6.19
CA PHE A 192 2.95 1.87 -6.32
C PHE A 192 1.71 1.21 -6.91
N PRO A 193 0.50 1.47 -6.38
CA PRO A 193 -0.75 0.85 -6.83
C PRO A 193 -1.38 1.53 -8.05
N THR A 194 -0.63 2.27 -8.87
CA THR A 194 -1.13 3.10 -9.96
C THR A 194 -2.06 2.35 -10.92
N TYR A 195 -1.67 1.14 -11.33
CA TYR A 195 -2.51 0.32 -12.20
C TYR A 195 -3.81 -0.10 -11.52
N GLN A 196 -3.74 -0.45 -10.23
CA GLN A 196 -4.90 -0.88 -9.45
C GLN A 196 -5.89 0.26 -9.23
N PHE A 197 -5.39 1.48 -8.99
CA PHE A 197 -6.22 2.68 -8.90
C PHE A 197 -6.97 2.94 -10.20
N LEU A 198 -6.27 2.97 -11.32
CA LEU A 198 -6.89 3.19 -12.63
C LEU A 198 -7.91 2.12 -12.96
N LYS A 199 -7.58 0.86 -12.70
CA LYS A 199 -8.51 -0.24 -12.93
C LYS A 199 -9.78 -0.12 -12.08
N ALA A 200 -9.64 0.24 -10.79
CA ALA A 200 -10.77 0.43 -9.88
C ALA A 200 -11.61 1.64 -10.29
N LEU A 201 -10.96 2.75 -10.64
CA LEU A 201 -11.62 3.99 -11.07
C LEU A 201 -12.40 3.78 -12.37
N ILE A 202 -11.78 3.24 -13.42
CA ILE A 202 -12.45 2.97 -14.72
C ILE A 202 -13.63 2.01 -14.54
N LYS A 203 -13.50 1.00 -13.67
CA LYS A 203 -14.60 0.07 -13.38
C LYS A 203 -15.76 0.76 -12.67
N SER A 204 -15.49 1.70 -11.75
CA SER A 204 -16.51 2.41 -10.97
C SER A 204 -17.08 3.63 -11.69
N VAL A 205 -16.37 4.15 -12.69
CA VAL A 205 -16.73 5.33 -13.50
C VAL A 205 -16.50 5.00 -14.99
N PRO A 206 -17.37 4.18 -15.61
CA PRO A 206 -17.14 3.70 -16.99
C PRO A 206 -17.12 4.79 -18.06
N ASP A 207 -17.72 5.93 -17.80
CA ASP A 207 -17.77 7.12 -18.67
C ASP A 207 -16.60 8.08 -18.46
N LEU A 208 -15.60 7.73 -17.65
CA LEU A 208 -14.42 8.56 -17.40
C LEU A 208 -13.60 8.72 -18.68
N ARG A 209 -13.46 9.96 -19.14
CA ARG A 209 -12.56 10.28 -20.25
C ARG A 209 -11.18 10.64 -19.72
N VAL A 210 -10.15 9.98 -20.26
CA VAL A 210 -8.75 10.15 -19.87
C VAL A 210 -8.02 10.89 -20.99
N ASP A 211 -8.15 12.20 -21.02
CA ASP A 211 -7.50 13.12 -21.93
C ASP A 211 -7.37 14.51 -21.26
N ASN A 212 -6.56 15.41 -21.83
CA ASN A 212 -6.29 16.74 -21.27
C ASN A 212 -7.52 17.65 -21.18
N ASP A 213 -8.51 17.45 -22.05
CA ASP A 213 -9.71 18.28 -22.06
C ASP A 213 -10.68 17.90 -20.93
N HIS A 214 -10.56 16.68 -20.41
CA HIS A 214 -11.56 16.10 -19.49
C HIS A 214 -11.01 15.67 -18.14
N LEU A 215 -9.68 15.56 -17.96
CA LEU A 215 -9.08 15.07 -16.73
C LEU A 215 -7.84 15.87 -16.33
N MET A 216 -7.71 16.15 -15.03
CA MET A 216 -6.51 16.71 -14.43
C MET A 216 -6.13 15.94 -13.17
N ILE A 217 -4.83 15.73 -12.95
CA ILE A 217 -4.30 15.15 -11.73
C ILE A 217 -3.97 16.26 -10.75
N ILE A 218 -4.34 16.07 -9.48
CA ILE A 218 -4.16 17.11 -8.45
C ILE A 218 -3.28 16.58 -7.33
N SER A 219 -2.20 17.31 -7.05
CA SER A 219 -1.42 17.16 -5.83
C SER A 219 -2.05 17.98 -4.72
N PRO A 220 -2.45 17.39 -3.59
CA PRO A 220 -3.06 18.13 -2.47
C PRO A 220 -2.05 19.03 -1.74
N ASP A 221 -0.76 18.74 -1.84
CA ASP A 221 0.32 19.56 -1.30
C ASP A 221 1.68 19.23 -1.97
N GLU A 222 2.75 19.83 -1.46
CA GLU A 222 4.12 19.63 -1.98
C GLU A 222 4.63 18.19 -1.77
N GLY A 223 4.16 17.49 -0.73
CA GLY A 223 4.58 16.13 -0.40
C GLY A 223 4.12 15.09 -1.42
N ALA A 224 2.93 15.29 -1.98
CA ALA A 224 2.34 14.40 -2.97
C ALA A 224 2.75 14.70 -4.42
N MET A 225 3.52 15.78 -4.67
CA MET A 225 3.82 16.27 -6.02
C MET A 225 4.49 15.20 -6.91
N SER A 226 5.45 14.45 -6.39
CA SER A 226 6.14 13.41 -7.18
C SER A 226 5.19 12.30 -7.64
N ARG A 227 4.19 11.94 -6.83
CA ARG A 227 3.13 10.98 -7.18
C ARG A 227 2.23 11.53 -8.27
N ALA A 228 1.80 12.78 -8.12
CA ALA A 228 0.96 13.45 -9.11
C ALA A 228 1.67 13.57 -10.47
N VAL A 229 2.94 13.97 -10.48
CA VAL A 229 3.77 14.03 -11.70
C VAL A 229 3.86 12.65 -12.37
N TYR A 230 4.14 11.59 -11.60
CA TYR A 230 4.22 10.23 -12.14
C TYR A 230 2.87 9.80 -12.75
N PHE A 231 1.78 10.07 -12.04
CA PHE A 231 0.44 9.67 -12.48
C PHE A 231 0.01 10.44 -13.72
N SER A 232 0.24 11.76 -13.76
CA SER A 232 -0.07 12.61 -14.91
C SER A 232 0.72 12.21 -16.15
N ASN A 233 2.01 11.93 -15.99
CA ASN A 233 2.87 11.51 -17.11
C ASN A 233 2.42 10.17 -17.71
N ILE A 234 2.05 9.19 -16.88
CA ILE A 234 1.55 7.88 -17.36
C ILE A 234 0.24 8.03 -18.12
N LEU A 235 -0.64 8.93 -17.67
CA LEU A 235 -1.94 9.14 -18.28
C LEU A 235 -1.87 10.11 -19.47
N GLY A 236 -0.80 10.87 -19.61
CA GLY A 236 -0.67 11.91 -20.63
C GLY A 236 -1.63 13.06 -20.40
N VAL A 237 -1.91 13.43 -19.13
CA VAL A 237 -2.82 14.53 -18.77
C VAL A 237 -2.12 15.57 -17.92
N ASP A 238 -2.68 16.78 -17.85
CA ASP A 238 -2.15 17.88 -17.05
C ASP A 238 -2.25 17.62 -15.56
N MET A 239 -1.44 18.34 -14.80
CA MET A 239 -1.51 18.32 -13.33
C MET A 239 -1.62 19.73 -12.76
N GLY A 240 -2.30 19.81 -11.61
CA GLY A 240 -2.30 20.97 -10.75
C GLY A 240 -1.83 20.61 -9.34
N MET A 241 -1.47 21.61 -8.56
CA MET A 241 -1.07 21.39 -7.17
C MET A 241 -1.61 22.49 -6.26
N PHE A 242 -1.84 22.13 -5.01
CA PHE A 242 -2.09 23.09 -3.95
C PHE A 242 -0.83 23.38 -3.16
N TYR A 243 -0.58 24.65 -2.96
CA TYR A 243 0.56 25.15 -2.20
C TYR A 243 0.07 25.80 -0.90
N LYS A 244 0.60 25.34 0.24
CA LYS A 244 0.29 25.90 1.56
C LYS A 244 1.23 27.04 1.87
N ARG A 245 0.82 28.28 1.56
CA ARG A 245 1.58 29.45 1.97
C ARG A 245 1.46 29.65 3.49
N ARG A 246 2.60 29.63 4.18
CA ARG A 246 2.68 29.85 5.63
C ARG A 246 3.15 31.26 5.94
N ASP A 247 2.57 31.87 6.96
CA ASP A 247 3.09 33.12 7.50
C ASP A 247 4.26 32.82 8.46
N TYR A 248 5.47 33.06 7.99
CA TYR A 248 6.67 32.87 8.79
C TYR A 248 6.91 34.02 9.79
N SER A 249 6.13 35.11 9.74
CA SER A 249 6.23 36.24 10.67
C SER A 249 5.51 35.97 11.99
N THR A 250 4.58 35.02 12.02
CA THR A 250 3.74 34.70 13.18
C THR A 250 3.89 33.24 13.59
N ILE A 251 3.93 32.95 14.89
CA ILE A 251 3.92 31.58 15.42
C ILE A 251 2.69 31.46 16.34
N VAL A 252 1.78 30.52 15.97
CA VAL A 252 0.59 30.18 16.76
C VAL A 252 0.69 28.73 17.17
N ASN A 253 0.66 28.44 18.48
CA ASN A 253 0.80 27.09 19.03
C ASN A 253 2.04 26.33 18.52
N GLY A 254 3.17 27.02 18.36
CA GLY A 254 4.43 26.45 17.89
C GLY A 254 4.48 26.14 16.38
N LYS A 255 3.49 26.56 15.61
CA LYS A 255 3.43 26.40 14.15
C LYS A 255 3.20 27.73 13.45
N ASN A 256 3.76 27.87 12.24
CA ASN A 256 3.46 29.02 11.39
C ASN A 256 2.06 28.81 10.78
N PRO A 257 1.11 29.74 10.97
CA PRO A 257 -0.24 29.59 10.44
C PRO A 257 -0.23 29.54 8.91
N ILE A 258 -1.13 28.73 8.35
CA ILE A 258 -1.38 28.71 6.91
C ILE A 258 -2.22 29.93 6.57
N VAL A 259 -1.73 30.81 5.71
CA VAL A 259 -2.40 32.06 5.32
C VAL A 259 -3.18 31.94 4.02
N ALA A 260 -2.81 30.97 3.14
CA ALA A 260 -3.55 30.69 1.91
C ALA A 260 -3.23 29.28 1.41
N HIS A 261 -4.23 28.65 0.79
CA HIS A 261 -4.07 27.52 -0.10
C HIS A 261 -4.19 28.06 -1.52
N GLU A 262 -3.07 28.15 -2.21
CA GLU A 262 -3.03 28.65 -3.59
C GLU A 262 -2.98 27.45 -4.54
N PHE A 263 -3.81 27.47 -5.58
CA PHE A 263 -3.79 26.50 -6.64
C PHE A 263 -2.85 26.94 -7.77
N LEU A 264 -1.97 26.05 -8.17
CA LEU A 264 -1.06 26.21 -9.30
C LEU A 264 -1.41 25.13 -10.34
N GLY A 265 -1.88 25.54 -11.50
CA GLY A 265 -2.30 24.65 -12.58
C GLY A 265 -3.20 25.37 -13.58
N ASP A 266 -3.55 24.66 -14.63
CA ASP A 266 -4.46 25.15 -15.65
C ASP A 266 -5.91 25.18 -15.17
N ASP A 267 -6.82 25.68 -16.01
CA ASP A 267 -8.24 25.78 -15.68
C ASP A 267 -8.87 24.40 -15.46
N LEU A 268 -9.60 24.28 -14.37
CA LEU A 268 -10.32 23.07 -13.92
C LEU A 268 -11.78 23.04 -14.40
N ALA A 269 -12.28 24.15 -14.98
CA ALA A 269 -13.69 24.25 -15.32
C ALA A 269 -14.13 23.12 -16.28
N GLY A 270 -15.11 22.33 -15.86
CA GLY A 270 -15.66 21.21 -16.62
C GLY A 270 -14.81 19.93 -16.64
N LYS A 271 -13.58 19.94 -16.16
CA LYS A 271 -12.72 18.75 -16.08
C LYS A 271 -13.05 17.90 -14.85
N ASN A 272 -12.84 16.60 -14.95
CA ASN A 272 -12.75 15.73 -13.78
C ASN A 272 -11.38 15.90 -13.11
N ALA A 273 -11.32 15.72 -11.79
CA ALA A 273 -10.08 15.83 -11.05
C ALA A 273 -9.80 14.54 -10.28
N ILE A 274 -8.55 14.05 -10.31
CA ILE A 274 -8.06 12.98 -9.44
C ILE A 274 -7.07 13.58 -8.46
N ILE A 275 -7.44 13.61 -7.18
CA ILE A 275 -6.52 13.95 -6.09
C ILE A 275 -5.76 12.67 -5.74
N ILE A 276 -4.42 12.76 -5.72
CA ILE A 276 -3.57 11.59 -5.41
C ILE A 276 -2.65 11.88 -4.23
N ASP A 277 -2.60 10.94 -3.28
CA ASP A 277 -1.70 11.00 -2.12
C ASP A 277 -1.32 9.58 -1.66
N ASP A 278 -0.39 9.47 -0.67
CA ASP A 278 -0.05 8.18 -0.07
C ASP A 278 -1.13 7.69 0.88
N MET A 279 -1.73 8.56 1.68
CA MET A 279 -2.71 8.15 2.68
C MET A 279 -3.82 9.16 2.95
N ILE A 280 -4.95 8.64 3.38
CA ILE A 280 -5.97 9.39 4.13
C ILE A 280 -5.74 9.11 5.61
N SER A 281 -5.27 10.11 6.39
CA SER A 281 -5.28 10.08 7.86
C SER A 281 -6.64 10.56 8.36
N SER A 282 -6.79 11.80 8.84
CA SER A 282 -8.10 12.39 9.16
C SER A 282 -8.92 12.76 7.91
N GLY A 283 -8.27 12.94 6.78
CA GLY A 283 -8.89 13.38 5.53
C GLY A 283 -9.12 14.89 5.39
N GLU A 284 -8.93 15.69 6.44
CA GLU A 284 -9.27 17.13 6.42
C GLU A 284 -8.61 17.89 5.26
N SER A 285 -7.28 17.75 5.10
CA SER A 285 -6.56 18.46 4.03
C SER A 285 -7.04 18.07 2.64
N MET A 286 -7.37 16.80 2.45
CA MET A 286 -7.81 16.26 1.17
C MET A 286 -9.25 16.69 0.84
N LEU A 287 -10.13 16.68 1.83
CA LEU A 287 -11.50 17.16 1.69
C LEU A 287 -11.55 18.67 1.41
N ASP A 288 -10.70 19.46 2.08
CA ASP A 288 -10.58 20.89 1.81
C ASP A 288 -10.13 21.14 0.37
N VAL A 289 -9.14 20.41 -0.12
CA VAL A 289 -8.71 20.47 -1.52
C VAL A 289 -9.84 20.07 -2.47
N ALA A 290 -10.58 19.00 -2.18
CA ALA A 290 -11.72 18.56 -3.00
C ALA A 290 -12.79 19.64 -3.13
N LYS A 291 -13.14 20.30 -2.02
CA LYS A 291 -14.07 21.43 -2.01
C LYS A 291 -13.55 22.59 -2.88
N GLN A 292 -12.30 23.00 -2.70
CA GLN A 292 -11.71 24.09 -3.48
C GLN A 292 -11.66 23.78 -5.00
N ILE A 293 -11.43 22.53 -5.38
CA ILE A 293 -11.47 22.07 -6.77
C ILE A 293 -12.88 22.21 -7.33
N LYS A 294 -13.90 21.80 -6.58
CA LYS A 294 -15.31 21.95 -7.00
C LYS A 294 -15.71 23.40 -7.13
N GLU A 295 -15.29 24.27 -6.23
CA GLU A 295 -15.52 25.71 -6.28
C GLU A 295 -14.86 26.38 -7.49
N ARG A 296 -13.80 25.76 -8.06
CA ARG A 296 -13.15 26.16 -9.33
C ARG A 296 -13.81 25.58 -10.57
N GLY A 297 -14.95 24.90 -10.41
CA GLY A 297 -15.75 24.40 -11.51
C GLY A 297 -15.40 22.99 -12.00
N ALA A 298 -14.65 22.20 -11.25
CA ALA A 298 -14.42 20.81 -11.58
C ALA A 298 -15.74 20.02 -11.65
N ASN A 299 -15.87 19.14 -12.65
CA ASN A 299 -17.07 18.34 -12.88
C ASN A 299 -17.22 17.27 -11.77
N ARG A 300 -16.29 16.31 -11.71
CA ARG A 300 -16.25 15.26 -10.68
C ARG A 300 -14.88 15.25 -10.00
N VAL A 301 -14.87 14.87 -8.73
CA VAL A 301 -13.65 14.78 -7.93
C VAL A 301 -13.48 13.36 -7.38
N PHE A 302 -12.37 12.75 -7.73
CA PHE A 302 -11.98 11.42 -7.29
C PHE A 302 -10.75 11.54 -6.39
N VAL A 303 -10.72 10.76 -5.32
CA VAL A 303 -9.60 10.67 -4.39
C VAL A 303 -8.95 9.31 -4.54
N CYS A 304 -7.65 9.24 -4.75
CA CYS A 304 -6.88 7.99 -4.83
C CYS A 304 -5.75 8.03 -3.82
N THR A 305 -5.77 7.13 -2.83
CA THR A 305 -4.70 7.00 -1.85
C THR A 305 -4.35 5.53 -1.62
N THR A 306 -3.07 5.26 -1.37
CA THR A 306 -2.62 3.90 -1.09
C THR A 306 -3.23 3.39 0.22
N PHE A 307 -3.28 4.23 1.25
CA PHE A 307 -3.77 3.85 2.58
C PHE A 307 -4.97 4.68 3.01
N GLY A 308 -6.08 4.02 3.27
CA GLY A 308 -7.27 4.63 3.83
C GLY A 308 -7.34 4.37 5.35
N LEU A 309 -6.73 5.23 6.16
CA LEU A 309 -6.70 5.02 7.61
C LEU A 309 -7.94 5.59 8.31
N PHE A 310 -8.52 6.66 7.79
CA PHE A 310 -9.75 7.30 8.28
C PHE A 310 -9.77 7.49 9.82
N THR A 311 -8.71 8.07 10.37
CA THR A 311 -8.50 8.16 11.83
C THR A 311 -9.59 8.92 12.59
N ASP A 312 -10.35 9.77 11.91
CA ASP A 312 -11.44 10.58 12.47
C ASP A 312 -12.84 10.09 12.02
N GLY A 313 -12.93 8.84 11.53
CA GLY A 313 -14.19 8.28 11.04
C GLY A 313 -14.58 8.73 9.64
N PHE A 314 -15.85 8.52 9.28
CA PHE A 314 -16.35 8.72 7.91
C PHE A 314 -17.33 9.89 7.78
N GLU A 315 -17.80 10.49 8.87
CA GLU A 315 -18.87 11.49 8.87
C GLU A 315 -18.54 12.71 7.99
N LYS A 316 -17.27 13.14 7.97
CA LYS A 316 -16.82 14.23 7.10
C LYS A 316 -16.87 13.84 5.62
N PHE A 317 -16.50 12.61 5.30
CA PHE A 317 -16.60 12.09 3.93
C PHE A 317 -18.03 11.93 3.47
N ASP A 318 -18.93 11.46 4.34
CA ASP A 318 -20.35 11.37 4.08
C ASP A 318 -20.94 12.75 3.75
N ASP A 319 -20.68 13.75 4.58
CA ASP A 319 -21.11 15.15 4.40
C ASP A 319 -20.57 15.74 3.07
N TYR A 320 -19.30 15.49 2.73
CA TYR A 320 -18.70 16.01 1.50
C TYR A 320 -19.23 15.29 0.25
N TYR A 321 -19.56 14.02 0.36
CA TYR A 321 -20.23 13.29 -0.70
C TYR A 321 -21.66 13.80 -0.93
N GLU A 322 -22.45 13.99 0.12
CA GLU A 322 -23.79 14.53 0.04
C GLU A 322 -23.83 15.94 -0.55
N LYS A 323 -22.83 16.76 -0.25
CA LYS A 323 -22.65 18.10 -0.84
C LYS A 323 -22.09 18.08 -2.26
N GLY A 324 -21.73 16.92 -2.80
CA GLY A 324 -21.19 16.78 -4.14
C GLY A 324 -19.75 17.30 -4.30
N TYR A 325 -18.98 17.40 -3.22
CA TYR A 325 -17.57 17.78 -3.27
C TYR A 325 -16.64 16.64 -3.66
N ILE A 326 -17.04 15.40 -3.36
CA ILE A 326 -16.33 14.18 -3.77
C ILE A 326 -17.31 13.22 -4.45
N ASP A 327 -16.83 12.46 -5.43
CA ASP A 327 -17.62 11.44 -6.15
C ASP A 327 -17.18 10.03 -5.83
N ARG A 328 -15.86 9.78 -5.71
CA ARG A 328 -15.28 8.48 -5.33
C ARG A 328 -14.04 8.67 -4.47
N VAL A 329 -13.87 7.76 -3.53
CA VAL A 329 -12.67 7.60 -2.71
C VAL A 329 -12.14 6.19 -2.95
N ILE A 330 -11.00 6.10 -3.59
CA ILE A 330 -10.34 4.83 -3.95
C ILE A 330 -9.16 4.62 -3.02
N THR A 331 -9.19 3.54 -2.23
CA THR A 331 -8.04 3.11 -1.43
C THR A 331 -7.73 1.63 -1.69
N THR A 332 -6.58 1.17 -1.22
CA THR A 332 -6.22 -0.24 -1.35
C THR A 332 -6.65 -1.05 -0.13
N ASN A 333 -6.65 -2.40 -0.27
CA ASN A 333 -6.80 -3.34 0.85
C ASN A 333 -5.45 -3.74 1.48
N LEU A 334 -4.45 -2.89 1.40
CA LEU A 334 -3.11 -3.14 1.98
C LEU A 334 -3.07 -2.94 3.50
N THR A 335 -4.04 -2.22 4.04
CA THR A 335 -4.25 -2.00 5.47
C THR A 335 -5.68 -2.39 5.84
N TYR A 336 -5.91 -2.58 7.13
CA TYR A 336 -7.26 -2.85 7.64
C TYR A 336 -8.25 -1.78 7.19
N LEU A 337 -9.38 -2.23 6.67
CA LEU A 337 -10.52 -1.39 6.28
C LEU A 337 -11.75 -1.86 7.06
N PRO A 338 -12.39 -0.99 7.86
CA PRO A 338 -13.61 -1.34 8.59
C PRO A 338 -14.74 -1.76 7.63
N SER A 339 -15.52 -2.74 8.01
CA SER A 339 -16.65 -3.25 7.19
C SER A 339 -17.63 -2.17 6.79
N GLU A 340 -17.90 -1.21 7.66
CA GLU A 340 -18.75 -0.05 7.39
C GLU A 340 -18.33 0.74 6.15
N LEU A 341 -17.04 0.81 5.86
CA LEU A 341 -16.52 1.55 4.71
C LEU A 341 -17.01 0.97 3.38
N TYR A 342 -17.18 -0.34 3.30
CA TYR A 342 -17.67 -1.01 2.09
C TYR A 342 -19.13 -0.70 1.76
N GLU A 343 -19.90 -0.17 2.73
CA GLU A 343 -21.28 0.24 2.55
C GLU A 343 -21.39 1.69 2.05
N LYS A 344 -20.30 2.46 2.08
CA LYS A 344 -20.31 3.87 1.65
C LYS A 344 -20.40 3.97 0.12
N PRO A 345 -21.33 4.76 -0.43
CA PRO A 345 -21.58 4.85 -1.87
C PRO A 345 -20.42 5.46 -2.67
N TYR A 346 -19.57 6.21 -2.01
CA TYR A 346 -18.38 6.83 -2.62
C TYR A 346 -17.15 5.93 -2.56
N PHE A 347 -17.15 4.88 -1.74
CA PHE A 347 -15.95 4.08 -1.52
C PHE A 347 -15.73 3.04 -2.61
N VAL A 348 -14.47 2.90 -3.04
CA VAL A 348 -14.05 1.89 -4.00
C VAL A 348 -12.72 1.27 -3.55
N MET A 349 -12.71 -0.02 -3.33
CA MET A 349 -11.51 -0.75 -2.95
C MET A 349 -10.70 -1.18 -4.18
N ALA A 350 -9.42 -0.82 -4.23
CA ALA A 350 -8.44 -1.30 -5.20
C ALA A 350 -7.73 -2.55 -4.65
N ASP A 351 -8.08 -3.73 -5.17
CA ASP A 351 -7.56 -5.02 -4.71
C ASP A 351 -6.08 -5.20 -5.11
N MET A 352 -5.23 -5.40 -4.11
CA MET A 352 -3.79 -5.60 -4.22
C MET A 352 -3.37 -7.07 -4.15
N SER A 353 -4.26 -8.00 -3.83
CA SER A 353 -3.94 -9.39 -3.57
C SER A 353 -3.19 -10.07 -4.72
N LYS A 354 -3.65 -9.84 -5.96
CA LYS A 354 -2.98 -10.36 -7.16
C LYS A 354 -1.61 -9.75 -7.38
N PHE A 355 -1.44 -8.47 -7.03
CA PHE A 355 -0.16 -7.78 -7.20
C PHE A 355 0.87 -8.29 -6.19
N LEU A 356 0.47 -8.44 -4.92
CA LEU A 356 1.29 -9.08 -3.89
C LEU A 356 1.71 -10.49 -4.27
N ALA A 357 0.77 -11.31 -4.75
CA ALA A 357 1.08 -12.68 -5.20
C ALA A 357 2.12 -12.68 -6.33
N LEU A 358 2.05 -11.75 -7.29
CA LEU A 358 3.05 -11.62 -8.36
C LEU A 358 4.42 -11.19 -7.84
N ILE A 359 4.47 -10.31 -6.84
CA ILE A 359 5.72 -9.89 -6.19
C ILE A 359 6.37 -11.09 -5.50
N ILE A 360 5.61 -11.81 -4.65
CA ILE A 360 6.08 -13.00 -3.94
C ILE A 360 6.58 -14.06 -4.91
N ASP A 361 5.80 -14.36 -5.95
CA ASP A 361 6.16 -15.37 -6.94
C ASP A 361 7.43 -15.00 -7.72
N SER A 362 7.59 -13.74 -8.09
CA SER A 362 8.79 -13.25 -8.78
C SER A 362 10.03 -13.29 -7.90
N LEU A 363 9.92 -12.84 -6.65
CA LEU A 363 11.02 -12.88 -5.68
C LEU A 363 11.42 -14.32 -5.34
N ASN A 364 10.45 -15.20 -5.19
CA ASN A 364 10.72 -16.62 -4.91
C ASN A 364 11.46 -17.34 -6.05
N HIS A 365 11.37 -16.84 -7.28
CA HIS A 365 12.11 -17.36 -8.41
C HIS A 365 13.39 -16.58 -8.73
N ASP A 366 13.78 -15.60 -7.91
CA ASP A 366 14.90 -14.67 -8.15
C ASP A 366 14.90 -14.07 -9.56
N ILE A 367 13.72 -13.78 -10.11
CA ILE A 367 13.57 -13.13 -11.40
C ILE A 367 13.36 -11.61 -11.23
N THR A 368 13.69 -10.88 -12.29
CA THR A 368 13.52 -9.43 -12.29
C THR A 368 12.06 -9.01 -12.03
N ILE A 369 11.86 -8.08 -11.11
CA ILE A 369 10.57 -7.46 -10.79
C ILE A 369 10.29 -6.19 -11.61
N GLY A 370 11.18 -5.79 -12.52
CA GLY A 370 11.08 -4.53 -13.27
C GLY A 370 9.74 -4.35 -13.98
N SER A 371 9.20 -5.40 -14.63
CA SER A 371 7.88 -5.36 -15.29
C SER A 371 6.70 -5.36 -14.31
N VAL A 372 6.95 -5.70 -13.04
CA VAL A 372 5.98 -5.61 -11.95
C VAL A 372 6.01 -4.19 -11.37
N MET A 373 7.20 -3.59 -11.24
CA MET A 373 7.40 -2.23 -10.74
C MET A 373 6.95 -1.16 -11.74
N ASN A 374 7.16 -1.39 -13.05
CA ASN A 374 6.73 -0.45 -14.10
C ASN A 374 5.49 -0.97 -14.84
N PRO A 375 4.28 -0.50 -14.47
CA PRO A 375 3.03 -0.96 -15.07
C PRO A 375 2.64 -0.22 -16.35
N THR A 376 3.50 0.63 -16.95
CA THR A 376 3.17 1.53 -18.06
C THR A 376 2.46 0.81 -19.22
N ASP A 377 3.03 -0.29 -19.72
CA ASP A 377 2.43 -1.05 -20.82
C ASP A 377 1.04 -1.62 -20.48
N LYS A 378 0.84 -2.02 -19.22
CA LYS A 378 -0.46 -2.53 -18.76
C LYS A 378 -1.49 -1.41 -18.64
N ILE A 379 -1.05 -0.25 -18.22
CA ILE A 379 -1.89 0.94 -18.10
C ILE A 379 -2.32 1.38 -19.50
N HIS A 380 -1.41 1.49 -20.47
CA HIS A 380 -1.75 1.84 -21.83
C HIS A 380 -2.76 0.85 -22.46
N LYS A 381 -2.55 -0.46 -22.30
CA LYS A 381 -3.52 -1.48 -22.76
C LYS A 381 -4.88 -1.37 -22.07
N LEU A 382 -4.90 -1.00 -20.78
CA LEU A 382 -6.15 -0.77 -20.05
C LEU A 382 -6.90 0.44 -20.60
N LEU A 383 -6.19 1.55 -20.88
CA LEU A 383 -6.75 2.78 -21.44
C LEU A 383 -7.24 2.58 -22.87
N GLU A 384 -6.46 1.91 -23.73
CA GLU A 384 -6.88 1.56 -25.09
C GLU A 384 -8.18 0.73 -25.12
N LYS A 385 -8.28 -0.24 -24.21
CA LYS A 385 -9.50 -1.03 -24.08
C LYS A 385 -10.67 -0.16 -23.62
N HIS A 386 -10.46 0.67 -22.61
CA HIS A 386 -11.48 1.56 -22.07
C HIS A 386 -12.01 2.52 -23.12
N GLN A 387 -11.13 3.14 -23.93
CA GLN A 387 -11.52 4.02 -25.03
C GLN A 387 -12.35 3.29 -26.10
N LYS A 388 -12.01 2.03 -26.41
CA LYS A 388 -12.80 1.21 -27.37
C LYS A 388 -14.19 0.85 -26.85
N ASP A 389 -14.31 0.65 -25.54
CA ASP A 389 -15.59 0.31 -24.90
C ASP A 389 -16.52 1.55 -24.79
N GLN A 390 -16.01 2.78 -25.00
CA GLN A 390 -16.77 4.05 -25.00
C GLN A 390 -17.29 4.44 -26.39
N HIS A 391 -16.78 3.84 -27.47
CA HIS A 391 -17.19 4.03 -28.86
C HIS A 391 -18.05 2.85 -29.34
#